data_665fc44eab11f5c67ae1a0382f8c6f1a
#
_entry.id   665fc44eab11f5c67ae1a0382f8c6f1a
#
_cell.length_a   1.000
_cell.length_b   1.000
_cell.length_c   1.000
_cell.angle_alpha   90.00
_cell.angle_beta   90.00
_cell.angle_gamma   90.00
#
_symmetry.space_group_name_H-M   'P 1'
#
loop_
_entity.id
_entity.type
_entity.pdbx_description
1 polymer ?
#
loop_
_entity_poly.entity_id
_entity_poly.type
_entity_poly.pdbx_seq_one_letter_code
_entity_poly.pdbx_strand_id
1 'polypeptide(L)'
;AYTNHTVMAEALERWPVDMMKQTLPRIYMILEELNRRLCADLFKSYPDQWERIGHMAIIAYGQVHMANLCVAMSFSVNGVSQLHGKILQDSLFHDYWLLNKGKFSAITNGITHRRWLVEANPALTSLLKEAIGPGFVADASKLSDLLPYADDPAFRDKFAAVKQHNKERLQKLVKDRQNIDIDTSFVFDTQAKRLHEYKRQMLNALHIQVLYNRIVDDPNFTMPPRLFLFGAKAAPGYMRAKQTIRYINALADLIDKHPRARQMIKIVYI
;
A
#
# COMPACT_ATOMS: atom_id res chain seq x y z
N ALA A 1 7.43 -20.43 -4.34
CA ALA A 1 6.46 -19.40 -4.75
C ALA A 1 7.12 -18.03 -4.69
N TYR A 2 6.87 -17.21 -5.68
CA TYR A 2 7.27 -15.80 -5.74
C TYR A 2 6.02 -14.95 -5.53
N THR A 3 6.13 -13.87 -4.75
CA THR A 3 5.03 -12.94 -4.53
C THR A 3 5.50 -11.50 -4.69
N ASN A 4 4.69 -10.68 -5.36
CA ASN A 4 4.88 -9.25 -5.49
C ASN A 4 3.52 -8.55 -5.32
N HIS A 5 3.51 -7.38 -4.68
CA HIS A 5 2.29 -6.65 -4.34
C HIS A 5 2.13 -5.37 -5.15
N THR A 6 2.92 -5.18 -6.19
CA THR A 6 2.86 -4.01 -7.09
C THR A 6 3.20 -4.42 -8.52
N VAL A 7 2.78 -3.58 -9.47
CA VAL A 7 3.10 -3.69 -10.90
C VAL A 7 4.19 -2.70 -11.32
N MET A 8 4.73 -1.94 -10.36
CA MET A 8 5.78 -0.95 -10.64
C MET A 8 7.12 -1.60 -10.91
N ALA A 9 7.86 -1.06 -11.88
CA ALA A 9 9.12 -1.63 -12.35
C ALA A 9 10.17 -1.80 -11.23
N GLU A 10 10.21 -0.88 -10.25
CA GLU A 10 11.13 -0.95 -9.11
C GLU A 10 10.92 -2.14 -8.18
N ALA A 11 9.75 -2.76 -8.23
CA ALA A 11 9.44 -3.94 -7.43
C ALA A 11 9.67 -5.27 -8.17
N LEU A 12 9.99 -5.21 -9.45
CA LEU A 12 10.35 -6.39 -10.24
C LEU A 12 11.86 -6.60 -10.14
N GLU A 13 12.26 -7.57 -9.32
CA GLU A 13 13.67 -7.85 -9.04
C GLU A 13 14.45 -8.19 -10.32
N ARG A 14 15.59 -7.53 -10.47
CA ARG A 14 16.56 -7.77 -11.54
C ARG A 14 17.95 -7.84 -10.92
N TRP A 15 18.74 -8.82 -11.33
CA TRP A 15 20.07 -9.06 -10.81
C TRP A 15 21.09 -9.04 -11.93
N PRO A 16 22.22 -8.32 -11.79
CA PRO A 16 23.29 -8.36 -12.77
C PRO A 16 23.79 -9.80 -13.00
N VAL A 17 23.97 -10.17 -14.26
CA VAL A 17 24.45 -11.51 -14.64
C VAL A 17 25.79 -11.83 -13.96
N ASP A 18 26.75 -10.91 -13.98
CA ASP A 18 28.08 -11.13 -13.39
C ASP A 18 28.00 -11.39 -11.89
N MET A 19 27.14 -10.67 -11.17
CA MET A 19 26.90 -10.89 -9.76
C MET A 19 26.32 -12.30 -9.49
N MET A 20 25.35 -12.73 -10.29
CA MET A 20 24.78 -14.07 -10.17
C MET A 20 25.80 -15.17 -10.48
N LYS A 21 26.63 -14.98 -11.51
CA LYS A 21 27.71 -15.92 -11.87
C LYS A 21 28.72 -16.09 -10.74
N GLN A 22 29.14 -14.98 -10.13
CA GLN A 22 30.14 -14.98 -9.07
C GLN A 22 29.59 -15.54 -7.75
N THR A 23 28.36 -15.15 -7.39
CA THR A 23 27.80 -15.49 -6.08
C THR A 23 27.11 -16.87 -6.07
N LEU A 24 26.45 -17.24 -7.16
CA LEU A 24 25.62 -18.44 -7.27
C LEU A 24 25.86 -19.16 -8.61
N PRO A 25 27.10 -19.60 -8.91
CA PRO A 25 27.47 -20.14 -10.23
C PRO A 25 26.62 -21.31 -10.67
N ARG A 26 26.35 -22.27 -9.80
CA ARG A 26 25.51 -23.43 -10.12
C ARG A 26 24.07 -23.03 -10.43
N ILE A 27 23.50 -22.13 -9.66
CA ILE A 27 22.13 -21.63 -9.89
C ILE A 27 22.09 -20.87 -11.22
N TYR A 28 23.09 -20.05 -11.50
CA TYR A 28 23.18 -19.34 -12.77
C TYR A 28 23.21 -20.30 -13.97
N MET A 29 23.97 -21.39 -13.93
CA MET A 29 23.99 -22.41 -14.99
C MET A 29 22.58 -23.01 -15.23
N ILE A 30 21.81 -23.25 -14.16
CA ILE A 30 20.43 -23.73 -14.26
C ILE A 30 19.54 -22.67 -14.92
N LEU A 31 19.66 -21.41 -14.51
CA LEU A 31 18.90 -20.30 -15.10
C LEU A 31 19.23 -20.10 -16.57
N GLU A 32 20.48 -20.26 -16.95
CA GLU A 32 20.94 -20.18 -18.35
C GLU A 32 20.30 -21.26 -19.22
N GLU A 33 20.26 -22.51 -18.75
CA GLU A 33 19.61 -23.60 -19.46
C GLU A 33 18.08 -23.43 -19.52
N LEU A 34 17.44 -22.97 -18.43
CA LEU A 34 16.01 -22.64 -18.45
C LEU A 34 15.71 -21.52 -19.45
N ASN A 35 16.53 -20.47 -19.47
CA ASN A 35 16.41 -19.37 -20.43
C ASN A 35 16.57 -19.84 -21.86
N ARG A 36 17.56 -20.69 -22.14
CA ARG A 36 17.78 -21.25 -23.47
C ARG A 36 16.56 -22.01 -23.99
N ARG A 37 15.96 -22.87 -23.14
CA ARG A 37 14.74 -23.63 -23.48
C ARG A 37 13.56 -22.70 -23.69
N LEU A 38 13.33 -21.76 -22.78
CA LEU A 38 12.24 -20.78 -22.90
C LEU A 38 12.37 -19.98 -24.20
N CYS A 39 13.55 -19.43 -24.51
CA CYS A 39 13.77 -18.64 -25.72
C CYS A 39 13.58 -19.48 -26.99
N ALA A 40 13.98 -20.76 -26.99
CA ALA A 40 13.75 -21.66 -28.12
C ALA A 40 12.25 -21.91 -28.37
N ASP A 41 11.43 -22.03 -27.31
CA ASP A 41 9.98 -22.19 -27.44
C ASP A 41 9.29 -20.87 -27.81
N LEU A 42 9.76 -19.75 -27.26
CA LEU A 42 9.29 -18.41 -27.65
C LEU A 42 9.57 -18.11 -29.13
N PHE A 43 10.73 -18.51 -29.64
CA PHE A 43 11.09 -18.31 -31.03
C PHE A 43 10.16 -19.08 -31.99
N LYS A 44 9.70 -20.27 -31.59
CA LYS A 44 8.69 -21.02 -32.37
C LYS A 44 7.35 -20.28 -32.44
N SER A 45 6.96 -19.60 -31.35
CA SER A 45 5.69 -18.87 -31.26
C SER A 45 5.77 -17.47 -31.87
N TYR A 46 6.95 -16.86 -31.83
CA TYR A 46 7.21 -15.47 -32.25
C TYR A 46 8.47 -15.39 -33.11
N PRO A 47 8.50 -16.00 -34.31
CA PRO A 47 9.68 -15.95 -35.18
C PRO A 47 10.02 -14.49 -35.52
N ASP A 48 11.31 -14.17 -35.50
CA ASP A 48 11.88 -12.85 -35.83
C ASP A 48 11.46 -11.67 -34.90
N GLN A 49 10.75 -11.94 -33.82
CA GLN A 49 10.36 -10.92 -32.85
C GLN A 49 11.34 -10.85 -31.65
N TRP A 50 12.61 -10.56 -31.94
CA TRP A 50 13.70 -10.61 -30.96
C TRP A 50 13.50 -9.70 -29.74
N GLU A 51 12.95 -8.51 -29.94
CA GLU A 51 12.64 -7.58 -28.85
C GLU A 51 11.59 -8.16 -27.90
N ARG A 52 10.53 -8.74 -28.43
CA ARG A 52 9.47 -9.40 -27.67
C ARG A 52 10.02 -10.60 -26.87
N ILE A 53 10.84 -11.43 -27.52
CA ILE A 53 11.50 -12.56 -26.86
C ILE A 53 12.43 -12.05 -25.75
N GLY A 54 13.20 -10.98 -25.99
CA GLY A 54 14.05 -10.37 -25.00
C GLY A 54 13.29 -9.85 -23.76
N HIS A 55 12.10 -9.26 -23.96
CA HIS A 55 11.24 -8.82 -22.85
C HIS A 55 10.67 -9.99 -22.03
N MET A 56 10.46 -11.14 -22.64
CA MET A 56 9.99 -12.36 -21.97
C MET A 56 11.11 -13.23 -21.40
N ALA A 57 12.34 -13.05 -21.85
CA ALA A 57 13.47 -13.88 -21.44
C ALA A 57 13.77 -13.76 -19.93
N ILE A 58 14.24 -14.87 -19.35
CA ILE A 58 14.72 -14.91 -17.97
C ILE A 58 16.04 -14.14 -17.86
N ILE A 59 16.91 -14.29 -18.85
CA ILE A 59 18.19 -13.59 -18.93
C ILE A 59 18.20 -12.76 -20.21
N ALA A 60 18.22 -11.45 -20.06
CA ALA A 60 18.33 -10.49 -21.16
C ALA A 60 18.97 -9.20 -20.68
N TYR A 61 19.57 -8.44 -21.62
CA TYR A 61 20.15 -7.11 -21.35
C TYR A 61 21.14 -7.09 -20.17
N GLY A 62 21.92 -8.18 -20.01
CA GLY A 62 22.90 -8.32 -18.91
C GLY A 62 22.29 -8.55 -17.52
N GLN A 63 20.99 -8.86 -17.42
CA GLN A 63 20.28 -9.04 -16.17
C GLN A 63 19.49 -10.34 -16.13
N VAL A 64 19.30 -10.89 -14.93
CA VAL A 64 18.37 -11.98 -14.63
C VAL A 64 17.07 -11.36 -14.13
N HIS A 65 15.97 -11.62 -14.84
CA HIS A 65 14.65 -11.09 -14.56
C HIS A 65 13.85 -12.10 -13.72
N MET A 66 13.79 -11.90 -12.41
CA MET A 66 13.18 -12.85 -11.48
C MET A 66 11.67 -13.02 -11.71
N ALA A 67 10.95 -11.96 -12.05
CA ALA A 67 9.53 -12.04 -12.37
C ALA A 67 9.27 -12.89 -13.62
N ASN A 68 10.08 -12.73 -14.68
CA ASN A 68 9.98 -13.54 -15.88
C ASN A 68 10.27 -15.01 -15.59
N LEU A 69 11.30 -15.30 -14.80
CA LEU A 69 11.58 -16.66 -14.33
C LEU A 69 10.36 -17.26 -13.64
N CYS A 70 9.76 -16.53 -12.71
CA CYS A 70 8.62 -17.03 -11.94
C CYS A 70 7.39 -17.23 -12.80
N VAL A 71 7.09 -16.30 -13.71
CA VAL A 71 5.97 -16.45 -14.64
C VAL A 71 6.20 -17.60 -15.61
N ALA A 72 7.40 -17.76 -16.16
CA ALA A 72 7.72 -18.84 -17.09
C ALA A 72 7.59 -20.23 -16.41
N MET A 73 8.18 -20.39 -15.23
CA MET A 73 8.34 -21.70 -14.56
C MET A 73 7.18 -22.10 -13.66
N SER A 74 6.30 -21.18 -13.25
CA SER A 74 5.12 -21.52 -12.44
C SER A 74 4.03 -22.15 -13.29
N PHE A 75 3.15 -22.92 -12.70
CA PHE A 75 1.94 -23.46 -13.33
C PHE A 75 0.75 -22.52 -13.21
N SER A 76 0.80 -21.51 -12.33
CA SER A 76 -0.26 -20.53 -12.12
C SER A 76 0.32 -19.16 -11.78
N VAL A 77 -0.29 -18.11 -12.30
CA VAL A 77 -0.02 -16.70 -12.00
C VAL A 77 -1.29 -16.06 -11.48
N ASN A 78 -1.22 -15.46 -10.31
CA ASN A 78 -2.37 -14.91 -9.62
C ASN A 78 -2.25 -13.41 -9.38
N GLY A 79 -3.23 -12.64 -9.83
CA GLY A 79 -3.46 -11.27 -9.38
C GLY A 79 -4.19 -11.26 -8.03
N VAL A 80 -3.88 -10.31 -7.14
CA VAL A 80 -4.47 -10.22 -5.79
C VAL A 80 -5.78 -9.43 -5.75
N SER A 81 -6.31 -9.02 -6.89
CA SER A 81 -7.63 -8.46 -7.12
C SER A 81 -8.01 -8.62 -8.59
N GLN A 82 -9.28 -8.44 -8.93
CA GLN A 82 -9.72 -8.46 -10.33
C GLN A 82 -8.98 -7.43 -11.18
N LEU A 83 -8.87 -6.19 -10.68
CA LEU A 83 -8.12 -5.13 -11.37
C LEU A 83 -6.64 -5.49 -11.53
N HIS A 84 -5.98 -6.04 -10.50
CA HIS A 84 -4.59 -6.47 -10.59
C HIS A 84 -4.42 -7.60 -11.61
N GLY A 85 -5.30 -8.61 -11.60
CA GLY A 85 -5.32 -9.67 -12.59
C GLY A 85 -5.42 -9.13 -14.01
N LYS A 86 -6.30 -8.14 -14.22
CA LYS A 86 -6.45 -7.47 -15.53
C LYS A 86 -5.18 -6.72 -15.95
N ILE A 87 -4.55 -5.98 -15.06
CA ILE A 87 -3.27 -5.28 -15.35
C ILE A 87 -2.17 -6.28 -15.75
N LEU A 88 -2.07 -7.43 -15.06
CA LEU A 88 -1.11 -8.47 -15.40
C LEU A 88 -1.34 -9.01 -16.83
N GLN A 89 -2.59 -9.19 -17.23
CA GLN A 89 -2.99 -9.71 -18.53
C GLN A 89 -2.88 -8.68 -19.66
N ASP A 90 -3.30 -7.43 -19.39
CA ASP A 90 -3.41 -6.40 -20.43
C ASP A 90 -2.07 -5.67 -20.68
N SER A 91 -1.14 -5.70 -19.72
CA SER A 91 0.11 -4.94 -19.82
C SER A 91 1.34 -5.71 -19.35
N LEU A 92 1.49 -5.97 -18.04
CA LEU A 92 2.76 -6.37 -17.44
C LEU A 92 3.30 -7.71 -17.97
N PHE A 93 2.42 -8.72 -18.12
CA PHE A 93 2.74 -10.06 -18.63
C PHE A 93 1.84 -10.46 -19.80
N HIS A 94 1.44 -9.47 -20.60
CA HIS A 94 0.54 -9.65 -21.72
C HIS A 94 1.00 -10.76 -22.68
N ASP A 95 2.27 -10.77 -23.04
CA ASP A 95 2.84 -11.75 -23.96
C ASP A 95 2.80 -13.17 -23.40
N TYR A 96 3.05 -13.32 -22.09
CA TYR A 96 2.89 -14.61 -21.42
C TYR A 96 1.41 -15.06 -21.33
N TRP A 97 0.51 -14.09 -21.13
CA TRP A 97 -0.92 -14.38 -21.12
C TRP A 97 -1.42 -14.84 -22.48
N LEU A 98 -0.94 -14.25 -23.57
CA LEU A 98 -1.27 -14.69 -24.93
C LEU A 98 -0.86 -16.15 -25.18
N LEU A 99 0.29 -16.58 -24.64
CA LEU A 99 0.76 -17.97 -24.77
C LEU A 99 -0.09 -18.95 -23.97
N ASN A 100 -0.56 -18.57 -22.80
CA ASN A 100 -1.35 -19.44 -21.93
C ASN A 100 -2.32 -18.64 -21.05
N LYS A 101 -3.50 -18.37 -21.59
CA LYS A 101 -4.56 -17.62 -20.90
C LYS A 101 -5.02 -18.29 -19.61
N GLY A 102 -5.10 -19.61 -19.60
CA GLY A 102 -5.56 -20.40 -18.45
C GLY A 102 -4.61 -20.37 -17.25
N LYS A 103 -3.37 -19.92 -17.43
CA LYS A 103 -2.38 -19.79 -16.38
C LYS A 103 -2.66 -18.61 -15.42
N PHE A 104 -3.40 -17.59 -15.89
CA PHE A 104 -3.63 -16.33 -15.17
C PHE A 104 -5.00 -16.32 -14.50
N SER A 105 -5.02 -16.02 -13.23
CA SER A 105 -6.22 -15.91 -12.41
C SER A 105 -6.20 -14.64 -11.56
N ALA A 106 -7.32 -14.31 -10.92
CA ALA A 106 -7.41 -13.21 -9.97
C ALA A 106 -8.13 -13.71 -8.72
N ILE A 107 -7.41 -13.85 -7.64
CA ILE A 107 -7.92 -14.27 -6.34
C ILE A 107 -7.73 -13.11 -5.36
N THR A 108 -8.82 -12.52 -4.94
CA THR A 108 -8.83 -11.38 -4.02
C THR A 108 -8.33 -11.80 -2.63
N ASN A 109 -7.54 -10.94 -2.01
CA ASN A 109 -7.19 -11.12 -0.60
C ASN A 109 -8.45 -11.10 0.26
N GLY A 110 -8.53 -12.02 1.21
CA GLY A 110 -9.56 -12.01 2.23
C GLY A 110 -9.33 -10.93 3.28
N ILE A 111 -10.37 -10.58 4.01
CA ILE A 111 -10.31 -9.71 5.18
C ILE A 111 -10.70 -10.50 6.44
N THR A 112 -9.92 -10.37 7.50
CA THR A 112 -10.21 -10.95 8.81
C THR A 112 -10.90 -9.90 9.67
N HIS A 113 -12.22 -9.70 9.49
CA HIS A 113 -13.00 -8.71 10.24
C HIS A 113 -13.05 -9.02 11.75
N ARG A 114 -12.93 -10.27 12.16
CA ARG A 114 -12.83 -10.65 13.58
C ARG A 114 -11.63 -10.00 14.25
N ARG A 115 -10.46 -9.99 13.60
CA ARG A 115 -9.28 -9.31 14.13
C ARG A 115 -9.34 -7.80 13.94
N TRP A 116 -9.63 -7.35 12.73
CA TRP A 116 -9.46 -5.95 12.33
C TRP A 116 -10.65 -5.05 12.66
N LEU A 117 -11.79 -5.62 13.07
CA LEU A 117 -12.94 -4.90 13.60
C LEU A 117 -13.23 -5.33 15.03
N VAL A 118 -13.57 -6.61 15.24
CA VAL A 118 -14.11 -7.09 16.53
C VAL A 118 -13.09 -6.98 17.66
N GLU A 119 -11.87 -7.46 17.44
CA GLU A 119 -10.80 -7.43 18.43
C GLU A 119 -10.15 -6.05 18.52
N ALA A 120 -9.93 -5.39 17.37
CA ALA A 120 -9.22 -4.11 17.32
C ALA A 120 -10.04 -2.95 17.91
N ASN A 121 -11.38 -3.03 17.91
CA ASN A 121 -12.26 -1.97 18.40
C ASN A 121 -13.42 -2.53 19.25
N PRO A 122 -13.16 -2.92 20.50
CA PRO A 122 -14.18 -3.51 21.38
C PRO A 122 -15.39 -2.59 21.62
N ALA A 123 -15.17 -1.27 21.74
CA ALA A 123 -16.25 -0.31 21.95
C ALA A 123 -17.20 -0.26 20.74
N LEU A 124 -16.65 -0.21 19.52
CA LEU A 124 -17.44 -0.31 18.29
C LEU A 124 -18.16 -1.65 18.22
N THR A 125 -17.46 -2.75 18.54
CA THR A 125 -18.05 -4.10 18.53
C THR A 125 -19.26 -4.20 19.45
N SER A 126 -19.19 -3.60 20.63
CA SER A 126 -20.34 -3.58 21.58
C SER A 126 -21.52 -2.81 21.02
N LEU A 127 -21.27 -1.64 20.43
CA LEU A 127 -22.32 -0.85 19.77
C LEU A 127 -22.97 -1.60 18.61
N LEU A 128 -22.18 -2.29 17.78
CA LEU A 128 -22.69 -3.09 16.65
C LEU A 128 -23.53 -4.28 17.16
N LYS A 129 -23.09 -4.97 18.22
CA LYS A 129 -23.84 -6.07 18.82
C LYS A 129 -25.18 -5.60 19.42
N GLU A 130 -25.22 -4.41 20.00
CA GLU A 130 -26.45 -3.79 20.50
C GLU A 130 -27.44 -3.53 19.35
N ALA A 131 -26.95 -3.00 18.23
CA ALA A 131 -27.81 -2.61 17.10
C ALA A 131 -28.30 -3.80 16.26
N ILE A 132 -27.39 -4.71 15.86
CA ILE A 132 -27.69 -5.77 14.87
C ILE A 132 -27.41 -7.20 15.38
N GLY A 133 -27.14 -7.35 16.68
CA GLY A 133 -26.81 -8.65 17.27
C GLY A 133 -25.39 -9.14 16.91
N PRO A 134 -24.95 -10.29 17.46
CA PRO A 134 -23.60 -10.80 17.30
C PRO A 134 -23.34 -11.53 15.96
N GLY A 135 -24.35 -11.72 15.12
CA GLY A 135 -24.28 -12.55 13.92
C GLY A 135 -23.19 -12.14 12.90
N PHE A 136 -22.86 -10.84 12.84
CA PHE A 136 -21.81 -10.32 11.96
C PHE A 136 -20.40 -10.85 12.31
N VAL A 137 -20.18 -11.36 13.52
CA VAL A 137 -18.89 -11.94 13.91
C VAL A 137 -18.58 -13.21 13.11
N ALA A 138 -19.60 -14.02 12.84
CA ALA A 138 -19.49 -15.20 12.00
C ALA A 138 -19.62 -14.87 10.51
N ASP A 139 -20.53 -13.98 10.16
CA ASP A 139 -20.88 -13.61 8.80
C ASP A 139 -20.84 -12.07 8.62
N ALA A 140 -19.77 -11.58 8.00
CA ALA A 140 -19.56 -10.14 7.80
C ALA A 140 -20.63 -9.47 6.92
N SER A 141 -21.38 -10.25 6.10
CA SER A 141 -22.45 -9.69 5.25
C SER A 141 -23.57 -9.06 6.08
N LYS A 142 -23.78 -9.53 7.32
CA LYS A 142 -24.76 -8.96 8.27
C LYS A 142 -24.43 -7.54 8.73
N LEU A 143 -23.25 -7.00 8.43
CA LEU A 143 -22.97 -5.58 8.64
C LEU A 143 -23.85 -4.67 7.77
N SER A 144 -24.46 -5.18 6.69
CA SER A 144 -25.46 -4.45 5.91
C SER A 144 -26.73 -4.10 6.71
N ASP A 145 -27.01 -4.86 7.78
CA ASP A 145 -28.14 -4.58 8.68
C ASP A 145 -27.99 -3.26 9.46
N LEU A 146 -26.82 -2.62 9.36
CA LEU A 146 -26.57 -1.26 9.90
C LEU A 146 -27.16 -0.15 9.01
N LEU A 147 -27.51 -0.41 7.76
CA LEU A 147 -28.02 0.63 6.85
C LEU A 147 -29.18 1.45 7.43
N PRO A 148 -30.20 0.85 8.11
CA PRO A 148 -31.29 1.62 8.70
C PRO A 148 -30.86 2.58 9.82
N TYR A 149 -29.70 2.33 10.45
CA TYR A 149 -29.18 3.16 11.54
C TYR A 149 -28.38 4.38 11.04
N ALA A 150 -28.15 4.48 9.73
CA ALA A 150 -27.39 5.60 9.17
C ALA A 150 -28.05 6.96 9.45
N ASP A 151 -29.38 7.01 9.51
CA ASP A 151 -30.16 8.21 9.76
C ASP A 151 -30.72 8.29 11.19
N ASP A 152 -30.40 7.32 12.07
CA ASP A 152 -30.76 7.34 13.47
C ASP A 152 -29.81 8.26 14.27
N PRO A 153 -30.31 9.42 14.80
CA PRO A 153 -29.47 10.34 15.56
C PRO A 153 -28.84 9.71 16.80
N ALA A 154 -29.61 8.89 17.53
CA ALA A 154 -29.11 8.27 18.76
C ALA A 154 -27.98 7.27 18.50
N PHE A 155 -28.08 6.50 17.42
CA PHE A 155 -26.99 5.61 17.00
C PHE A 155 -25.77 6.40 16.55
N ARG A 156 -25.96 7.48 15.79
CA ARG A 156 -24.88 8.36 15.32
C ARG A 156 -24.12 9.00 16.48
N ASP A 157 -24.81 9.45 17.52
CA ASP A 157 -24.20 10.00 18.72
C ASP A 157 -23.36 8.95 19.47
N LYS A 158 -23.88 7.74 19.65
CA LYS A 158 -23.11 6.62 20.22
C LYS A 158 -21.88 6.27 19.37
N PHE A 159 -22.02 6.27 18.04
CA PHE A 159 -20.90 6.02 17.13
C PHE A 159 -19.83 7.13 17.21
N ALA A 160 -20.25 8.40 17.28
CA ALA A 160 -19.36 9.53 17.47
C ALA A 160 -18.59 9.44 18.80
N ALA A 161 -19.27 9.04 19.89
CA ALA A 161 -18.64 8.82 21.18
C ALA A 161 -17.57 7.72 21.14
N VAL A 162 -17.83 6.61 20.44
CA VAL A 162 -16.82 5.55 20.24
C VAL A 162 -15.58 6.08 19.48
N LYS A 163 -15.80 6.87 18.43
CA LYS A 163 -14.70 7.49 17.67
C LYS A 163 -13.91 8.46 18.53
N GLN A 164 -14.56 9.30 19.32
CA GLN A 164 -13.93 10.25 20.22
C GLN A 164 -13.07 9.54 21.27
N HIS A 165 -13.61 8.50 21.91
CA HIS A 165 -12.86 7.67 22.85
C HIS A 165 -11.58 7.07 22.22
N ASN A 166 -11.65 6.58 20.98
CA ASN A 166 -10.48 6.05 20.29
C ASN A 166 -9.44 7.14 19.93
N LYS A 167 -9.89 8.36 19.61
CA LYS A 167 -8.98 9.51 19.41
C LYS A 167 -8.23 9.86 20.71
N GLU A 168 -8.92 9.86 21.85
CA GLU A 168 -8.33 10.11 23.16
C GLU A 168 -7.30 9.03 23.55
N ARG A 169 -7.59 7.76 23.27
CA ARG A 169 -6.61 6.68 23.45
C ARG A 169 -5.36 6.89 22.59
N LEU A 170 -5.53 7.33 21.34
CA LEU A 170 -4.41 7.62 20.44
C LEU A 170 -3.63 8.86 20.92
N GLN A 171 -4.33 9.91 21.35
CA GLN A 171 -3.71 11.11 21.96
C GLN A 171 -2.80 10.71 23.13
N LYS A 172 -3.30 9.89 24.05
CA LYS A 172 -2.51 9.39 25.17
C LYS A 172 -1.29 8.60 24.70
N LEU A 173 -1.46 7.68 23.73
CA LEU A 173 -0.36 6.88 23.19
C LEU A 173 0.75 7.75 22.57
N VAL A 174 0.37 8.76 21.80
CA VAL A 174 1.32 9.70 21.15
C VAL A 174 2.02 10.55 22.22
N LYS A 175 1.27 11.04 23.21
CA LYS A 175 1.86 11.80 24.33
C LYS A 175 2.86 10.97 25.12
N ASP A 176 2.49 9.74 25.49
CA ASP A 176 3.34 8.86 26.31
C ASP A 176 4.63 8.45 25.55
N ARG A 177 4.56 8.25 24.23
CA ARG A 177 5.70 7.76 23.43
C ARG A 177 6.60 8.84 22.87
N GLN A 178 6.04 9.98 22.51
CA GLN A 178 6.77 11.03 21.77
C GLN A 178 6.72 12.40 22.43
N ASN A 179 5.97 12.54 23.54
CA ASN A 179 5.70 13.81 24.21
C ASN A 179 5.08 14.87 23.28
N ILE A 180 4.27 14.45 22.30
CA ILE A 180 3.55 15.33 21.37
C ILE A 180 2.11 15.43 21.82
N ASP A 181 1.58 16.66 21.88
CA ASP A 181 0.17 16.92 22.12
C ASP A 181 -0.58 16.97 20.78
N ILE A 182 -1.71 16.26 20.70
CA ILE A 182 -2.62 16.29 19.56
C ILE A 182 -4.03 16.69 20.04
N ASP A 183 -4.74 17.45 19.23
CA ASP A 183 -6.10 17.88 19.51
C ASP A 183 -7.10 16.88 18.93
N THR A 184 -7.92 16.27 19.77
CA THR A 184 -8.92 15.27 19.38
C THR A 184 -10.11 15.87 18.63
N SER A 185 -10.29 17.20 18.64
CA SER A 185 -11.31 17.89 17.83
C SER A 185 -10.94 17.94 16.36
N PHE A 186 -9.65 17.80 16.01
CA PHE A 186 -9.18 17.78 14.62
C PHE A 186 -9.72 16.60 13.85
N VAL A 187 -9.87 16.74 12.53
CA VAL A 187 -10.09 15.62 11.62
C VAL A 187 -8.79 14.82 11.53
N PHE A 188 -8.85 13.53 11.86
CA PHE A 188 -7.69 12.64 11.78
C PHE A 188 -7.57 12.05 10.38
N ASP A 189 -6.53 12.47 9.66
CA ASP A 189 -6.15 11.97 8.34
C ASP A 189 -4.93 11.04 8.52
N THR A 190 -5.16 9.73 8.41
CA THR A 190 -4.17 8.73 8.80
C THR A 190 -3.65 7.95 7.60
N GLN A 191 -2.33 7.95 7.41
CA GLN A 191 -1.64 7.13 6.42
C GLN A 191 -0.67 6.16 7.13
N ALA A 192 -1.22 5.03 7.61
CA ALA A 192 -0.47 3.98 8.31
C ALA A 192 -0.07 2.87 7.32
N LYS A 193 1.10 3.02 6.69
CA LYS A 193 1.62 2.11 5.65
C LYS A 193 3.15 2.18 5.67
N ARG A 194 3.86 1.05 5.40
CA ARG A 194 5.31 1.09 5.14
C ARG A 194 5.60 2.15 4.09
N LEU A 195 6.67 2.92 4.29
CA LEU A 195 7.02 3.98 3.36
C LEU A 195 7.58 3.38 2.07
N HIS A 196 6.95 3.75 0.96
CA HIS A 196 7.34 3.33 -0.38
C HIS A 196 6.80 4.31 -1.42
N GLU A 197 7.53 4.55 -2.51
CA GLU A 197 7.14 5.53 -3.54
C GLU A 197 5.73 5.26 -4.09
N TYR A 198 5.37 4.00 -4.37
CA TYR A 198 4.05 3.67 -4.91
C TYR A 198 2.89 3.87 -3.90
N LYS A 199 3.19 4.02 -2.62
CA LYS A 199 2.17 4.32 -1.58
C LYS A 199 1.90 5.81 -1.44
N ARG A 200 2.65 6.66 -2.17
CA ARG A 200 2.40 8.10 -2.35
C ARG A 200 2.44 8.93 -1.07
N GLN A 201 3.25 8.56 -0.07
CA GLN A 201 3.42 9.40 1.11
C GLN A 201 4.00 10.77 0.76
N MET A 202 4.92 10.83 -0.22
CA MET A 202 5.44 12.10 -0.73
C MET A 202 4.32 12.97 -1.34
N LEU A 203 3.40 12.39 -2.12
CA LEU A 203 2.28 13.13 -2.69
C LEU A 203 1.37 13.71 -1.59
N ASN A 204 1.13 12.94 -0.51
CA ASN A 204 0.39 13.43 0.65
C ASN A 204 1.14 14.57 1.37
N ALA A 205 2.45 14.45 1.53
CA ALA A 205 3.27 15.53 2.12
C ALA A 205 3.25 16.81 1.26
N LEU A 206 3.31 16.67 -0.06
CA LEU A 206 3.15 17.82 -0.98
C LEU A 206 1.75 18.43 -0.92
N HIS A 207 0.70 17.62 -0.76
CA HIS A 207 -0.65 18.13 -0.51
C HIS A 207 -0.71 18.97 0.78
N ILE A 208 -0.11 18.49 1.85
CA ILE A 208 -0.04 19.25 3.11
C ILE A 208 0.73 20.57 2.92
N GLN A 209 1.81 20.55 2.15
CA GLN A 209 2.54 21.79 1.83
C GLN A 209 1.69 22.78 1.04
N VAL A 210 0.88 22.30 0.09
CA VAL A 210 -0.07 23.18 -0.64
C VAL A 210 -1.08 23.81 0.32
N LEU A 211 -1.61 23.04 1.28
CA LEU A 211 -2.50 23.59 2.31
C LEU A 211 -1.78 24.64 3.18
N TYR A 212 -0.56 24.35 3.59
CA TYR A 212 0.28 25.29 4.34
C TYR A 212 0.49 26.59 3.57
N ASN A 213 0.89 26.52 2.30
CA ASN A 213 1.10 27.70 1.46
C ASN A 213 -0.21 28.52 1.34
N ARG A 214 -1.36 27.88 1.11
CA ARG A 214 -2.65 28.57 1.08
C ARG A 214 -2.97 29.30 2.38
N ILE A 215 -2.67 28.70 3.54
CA ILE A 215 -2.87 29.34 4.83
C ILE A 215 -1.96 30.57 4.99
N VAL A 216 -0.73 30.49 4.49
CA VAL A 216 0.25 31.58 4.59
C VAL A 216 -0.09 32.73 3.63
N ASP A 217 -0.42 32.38 2.38
CA ASP A 217 -0.58 33.35 1.28
C ASP A 217 -1.96 34.05 1.30
N ASP A 218 -3.02 33.36 1.77
CA ASP A 218 -4.37 33.90 1.84
C ASP A 218 -4.87 34.02 3.28
N PRO A 219 -4.94 35.26 3.83
CA PRO A 219 -5.46 35.49 5.18
C PRO A 219 -6.91 35.02 5.41
N ASN A 220 -7.71 34.93 4.35
CA ASN A 220 -9.10 34.51 4.43
C ASN A 220 -9.31 33.02 4.25
N PHE A 221 -8.25 32.27 3.87
CA PHE A 221 -8.36 30.83 3.70
C PHE A 221 -8.63 30.15 5.05
N THR A 222 -9.68 29.34 5.09
CA THR A 222 -10.04 28.54 6.27
C THR A 222 -10.28 27.09 5.85
N MET A 223 -10.01 26.18 6.75
CA MET A 223 -10.29 24.74 6.59
C MET A 223 -10.61 24.11 7.95
N PRO A 224 -11.36 23.00 7.99
CA PRO A 224 -11.47 22.24 9.23
C PRO A 224 -10.08 21.80 9.71
N PRO A 225 -9.74 22.02 10.99
CA PRO A 225 -8.45 21.63 11.54
C PRO A 225 -8.19 20.13 11.34
N ARG A 226 -6.96 19.78 10.91
CA ARG A 226 -6.61 18.42 10.52
C ARG A 226 -5.28 17.96 11.11
N LEU A 227 -5.32 16.77 11.70
CA LEU A 227 -4.14 16.02 12.10
C LEU A 227 -3.77 15.04 10.99
N PHE A 228 -2.62 15.24 10.37
CA PHE A 228 -2.02 14.26 9.45
C PHE A 228 -1.11 13.32 10.23
N LEU A 229 -1.53 12.07 10.35
CA LEU A 229 -0.82 11.04 11.09
C LEU A 229 -0.14 10.07 10.12
N PHE A 230 1.19 10.07 10.09
CA PHE A 230 1.98 9.10 9.32
C PHE A 230 2.48 8.00 10.25
N GLY A 231 2.10 6.76 9.96
CA GLY A 231 2.64 5.58 10.61
C GLY A 231 3.44 4.75 9.61
N ALA A 232 4.78 4.87 9.63
CA ALA A 232 5.60 4.22 8.61
C ALA A 232 7.04 3.99 9.06
N LYS A 233 7.68 2.99 8.43
CA LYS A 233 9.13 2.78 8.52
C LYS A 233 9.69 2.47 7.15
N ALA A 234 10.95 2.85 6.92
CA ALA A 234 11.68 2.59 5.70
C ALA A 234 12.72 1.48 5.89
N ALA A 235 13.01 0.73 4.82
CA ALA A 235 14.16 -0.15 4.80
C ALA A 235 15.46 0.69 4.93
N PRO A 236 16.50 0.20 5.63
CA PRO A 236 17.73 0.96 5.89
C PRO A 236 18.42 1.50 4.63
N GLY A 237 18.44 0.73 3.55
CA GLY A 237 19.05 1.11 2.27
C GLY A 237 18.16 1.94 1.35
N TYR A 238 16.89 2.17 1.70
CA TYR A 238 15.95 2.88 0.82
C TYR A 238 16.04 4.40 1.00
N MET A 239 17.02 5.02 0.34
CA MET A 239 17.35 6.44 0.51
C MET A 239 16.17 7.38 0.24
N ARG A 240 15.38 7.16 -0.84
CA ARG A 240 14.22 8.01 -1.14
C ARG A 240 13.13 7.94 -0.07
N ALA A 241 12.89 6.76 0.49
CA ALA A 241 11.97 6.62 1.62
C ALA A 241 12.45 7.41 2.84
N LYS A 242 13.75 7.33 3.16
CA LYS A 242 14.35 8.10 4.25
C LYS A 242 14.29 9.61 4.01
N GLN A 243 14.49 10.06 2.78
CA GLN A 243 14.32 11.46 2.40
C GLN A 243 12.87 11.93 2.55
N THR A 244 11.90 11.08 2.20
CA THR A 244 10.47 11.37 2.40
C THR A 244 10.14 11.53 3.89
N ILE A 245 10.67 10.67 4.76
CA ILE A 245 10.51 10.81 6.23
C ILE A 245 11.07 12.15 6.69
N ARG A 246 12.30 12.47 6.27
CA ARG A 246 12.94 13.75 6.62
C ARG A 246 12.11 14.95 6.17
N TYR A 247 11.56 14.90 4.96
CA TYR A 247 10.71 15.96 4.43
C TYR A 247 9.42 16.14 5.25
N ILE A 248 8.73 15.05 5.60
CA ILE A 248 7.52 15.09 6.43
C ILE A 248 7.80 15.74 7.79
N ASN A 249 8.90 15.36 8.45
CA ASN A 249 9.28 15.94 9.74
C ASN A 249 9.68 17.42 9.62
N ALA A 250 10.44 17.80 8.58
CA ALA A 250 10.78 19.20 8.34
C ALA A 250 9.54 20.07 8.07
N LEU A 251 8.56 19.53 7.35
CA LEU A 251 7.27 20.20 7.12
C LEU A 251 6.46 20.33 8.42
N ALA A 252 6.50 19.33 9.29
CA ALA A 252 5.89 19.40 10.62
C ALA A 252 6.49 20.54 11.45
N ASP A 253 7.82 20.63 11.51
CA ASP A 253 8.54 21.68 12.21
C ASP A 253 8.23 23.09 11.65
N LEU A 254 8.10 23.20 10.33
CA LEU A 254 7.74 24.45 9.66
C LEU A 254 6.32 24.91 10.05
N ILE A 255 5.36 23.99 10.03
CA ILE A 255 3.96 24.27 10.37
C ILE A 255 3.82 24.64 11.84
N ASP A 256 4.49 23.93 12.76
CA ASP A 256 4.43 24.19 14.19
C ASP A 256 4.96 25.57 14.57
N LYS A 257 5.92 26.12 13.81
CA LYS A 257 6.47 27.48 14.00
C LYS A 257 5.55 28.58 13.48
N HIS A 258 4.61 28.29 12.58
CA HIS A 258 3.74 29.30 12.00
C HIS A 258 2.45 29.48 12.81
N PRO A 259 2.18 30.67 13.43
CA PRO A 259 1.10 30.84 14.41
C PRO A 259 -0.30 30.45 13.92
N ARG A 260 -0.61 30.73 12.66
CA ARG A 260 -1.90 30.43 12.05
C ARG A 260 -1.97 28.99 11.52
N ALA A 261 -0.91 28.50 10.88
CA ALA A 261 -0.90 27.16 10.30
C ALA A 261 -1.03 26.07 11.38
N ARG A 262 -0.34 26.20 12.50
CA ARG A 262 -0.41 25.25 13.63
C ARG A 262 -1.81 25.09 14.24
N GLN A 263 -2.70 26.05 14.04
CA GLN A 263 -4.09 25.97 14.49
C GLN A 263 -4.98 25.16 13.54
N MET A 264 -4.55 24.96 12.30
CA MET A 264 -5.33 24.27 11.25
C MET A 264 -4.69 22.95 10.82
N ILE A 265 -3.37 22.81 10.98
CA ILE A 265 -2.63 21.61 10.56
C ILE A 265 -1.70 21.17 11.68
N LYS A 266 -1.76 19.89 12.00
CA LYS A 266 -0.75 19.21 12.81
C LYS A 266 -0.27 17.98 12.04
N ILE A 267 1.05 17.77 12.03
CA ILE A 267 1.65 16.54 11.47
C ILE A 267 2.28 15.76 12.61
N VAL A 268 1.99 14.46 12.65
CA VAL A 268 2.64 13.51 13.59
C VAL A 268 3.14 12.32 12.80
N TYR A 269 4.39 11.94 13.04
CA TYR A 269 5.02 10.75 12.46
C TYR A 269 5.37 9.75 13.56
N ILE A 270 4.81 8.51 13.50
CA ILE A 270 4.97 7.44 14.50
C ILE A 270 5.58 6.19 13.90
#